data_0cc3aa22cb0f3fa05da2b63d7cff186b
#
_entry.id   0cc3aa22cb0f3fa05da2b63d7cff186b
#
_cell.length_a   1.000
_cell.length_b   1.000
_cell.length_c   1.000
_cell.angle_alpha   90.00
_cell.angle_beta   90.00
_cell.angle_gamma   90.00
#
_symmetry.space_group_name_H-M   'P 1'
#
loop_
_entity.id
_entity.type
_entity.pdbx_description
1 polymer ?
#
loop_
_entity_poly.entity_id
_entity_poly.type
_entity_poly.pdbx_seq_one_letter_code
_entity_poly.pdbx_strand_id
1 'polypeptide(L)'
;MDLSLLTAISPIDGRYRSKTEPLAEYFSEYALIRYRVRVEIEYFITLCELPLPQLQGINHSLFDQLRDIYRHFSPADAQRVKDIESITNHDVKAVEYFITEQLDAMGGFESYKEFIHFGLTSQDINNTSIPLSIKEALEQVYYPLIEELIEQLNDYAEQWKNIPMLAKTHGQPASPTRLGKEVMVYVYRLEEQLRGLKETPITAKFGGATGNYNAHHVAYPQYDWREFGNKFVSEKLGLEREQYTTQISNYDWMGAIFDAMRRINTIVIDLDRDFWMYISMDYFKQKIKKGEVGSSAMPHKLNPIDYENSEGNLGIANAILQFLAAKLPVSRLQRDLTDSTVLRNVGVPMGHAVIAFQSTLKGLRKLILNEEKLQQDLDNTWAVVAEAIQTILRREAYPNPYETLKALTRTNEKLTGEKIQNFIETLDVSEDVKEELRAISPSSYTGI
;
A
#
# COMPACT_ATOMS: atom_id res chain seq x y z
N MET A 1 31.84 -0.63 -15.05
CA MET A 1 31.53 -0.20 -13.67
C MET A 1 30.63 -1.28 -13.09
N ASP A 2 31.09 -1.98 -12.07
CA ASP A 2 30.32 -3.06 -11.45
C ASP A 2 29.11 -2.51 -10.72
N LEU A 3 28.04 -3.32 -10.62
CA LEU A 3 26.83 -2.95 -9.90
C LEU A 3 27.10 -2.85 -8.40
N SER A 4 26.80 -1.69 -7.84
CA SER A 4 26.88 -1.41 -6.41
C SER A 4 25.78 -0.40 -6.01
N LEU A 5 25.65 -0.11 -4.73
CA LEU A 5 24.71 0.92 -4.26
C LEU A 5 24.95 2.31 -4.90
N LEU A 6 26.21 2.61 -5.24
CA LEU A 6 26.59 3.88 -5.87
C LEU A 6 26.46 3.88 -7.38
N THR A 7 26.47 2.72 -8.02
CA THR A 7 26.43 2.57 -9.49
C THR A 7 25.06 2.08 -10.00
N ALA A 8 24.14 1.74 -9.10
CA ALA A 8 22.78 1.36 -9.46
C ALA A 8 22.03 2.55 -10.08
N ILE A 9 21.39 2.32 -11.23
CA ILE A 9 20.61 3.34 -11.95
C ILE A 9 19.31 3.62 -11.20
N SER A 10 18.64 2.58 -10.69
CA SER A 10 17.44 2.74 -9.88
C SER A 10 17.78 3.21 -8.47
N PRO A 11 17.18 4.31 -7.96
CA PRO A 11 17.37 4.74 -6.58
C PRO A 11 16.83 3.75 -5.55
N ILE A 12 15.89 2.88 -5.94
CA ILE A 12 15.36 1.80 -5.09
C ILE A 12 16.47 0.84 -4.69
N ASP A 13 17.31 0.43 -5.63
CA ASP A 13 18.41 -0.51 -5.42
C ASP A 13 19.71 0.16 -5.01
N GLY A 14 19.84 1.47 -5.22
CA GLY A 14 21.01 2.27 -4.82
C GLY A 14 20.75 3.05 -3.53
N ARG A 15 20.39 4.32 -3.68
CA ARG A 15 20.20 5.30 -2.59
C ARG A 15 19.32 4.80 -1.45
N TYR A 16 18.24 4.09 -1.77
CA TYR A 16 17.22 3.65 -0.81
C TYR A 16 17.28 2.16 -0.47
N ARG A 17 18.34 1.46 -0.87
CA ARG A 17 18.45 0.01 -0.65
C ARG A 17 18.20 -0.41 0.80
N SER A 18 18.69 0.34 1.77
CA SER A 18 18.47 0.06 3.20
C SER A 18 17.00 0.07 3.63
N LYS A 19 16.12 0.70 2.86
CA LYS A 19 14.67 0.74 3.10
C LYS A 19 13.91 -0.33 2.34
N THR A 20 14.42 -0.74 1.19
CA THR A 20 13.75 -1.63 0.23
C THR A 20 14.28 -3.06 0.27
N GLU A 21 15.35 -3.31 1.02
CA GLU A 21 15.98 -4.62 1.11
C GLU A 21 15.02 -5.79 1.39
N PRO A 22 14.01 -5.66 2.29
CA PRO A 22 13.06 -6.74 2.53
C PRO A 22 12.27 -7.17 1.28
N LEU A 23 12.07 -6.25 0.32
CA LEU A 23 11.37 -6.54 -0.93
C LEU A 23 12.18 -7.43 -1.90
N ALA A 24 13.49 -7.55 -1.70
CA ALA A 24 14.33 -8.41 -2.53
C ALA A 24 13.95 -9.89 -2.43
N GLU A 25 13.39 -10.33 -1.29
CA GLU A 25 12.89 -11.68 -1.09
C GLU A 25 11.65 -12.02 -1.91
N TYR A 26 11.01 -11.01 -2.53
CA TYR A 26 9.76 -11.17 -3.29
C TYR A 26 9.89 -10.75 -4.75
N PHE A 27 10.68 -9.73 -5.07
CA PHE A 27 10.68 -9.06 -6.37
C PHE A 27 12.03 -9.01 -7.09
N SER A 28 13.08 -9.58 -6.51
CA SER A 28 14.35 -9.75 -7.24
C SER A 28 14.28 -10.92 -8.23
N GLU A 29 15.23 -10.98 -9.17
CA GLU A 29 15.37 -12.13 -10.08
C GLU A 29 15.63 -13.43 -9.29
N TYR A 30 16.43 -13.36 -8.21
CA TYR A 30 16.60 -14.46 -7.25
C TYR A 30 15.26 -14.93 -6.69
N ALA A 31 14.42 -14.01 -6.23
CA ALA A 31 13.12 -14.35 -5.66
C ALA A 31 12.20 -14.99 -6.70
N LEU A 32 12.12 -14.44 -7.90
CA LEU A 32 11.30 -15.00 -8.98
C LEU A 32 11.70 -16.45 -9.29
N ILE A 33 13.00 -16.73 -9.37
CA ILE A 33 13.50 -18.08 -9.60
C ILE A 33 13.13 -19.00 -8.43
N ARG A 34 13.31 -18.57 -7.18
CA ARG A 34 12.94 -19.34 -5.99
C ARG A 34 11.45 -19.68 -5.95
N TYR A 35 10.56 -18.74 -6.27
CA TYR A 35 9.13 -18.97 -6.33
C TYR A 35 8.76 -19.95 -7.45
N ARG A 36 9.40 -19.88 -8.61
CA ARG A 36 9.22 -20.87 -9.69
C ARG A 36 9.63 -22.26 -9.25
N VAL A 37 10.77 -22.41 -8.61
CA VAL A 37 11.23 -23.69 -8.03
C VAL A 37 10.23 -24.22 -7.01
N ARG A 38 9.70 -23.36 -6.12
CA ARG A 38 8.69 -23.73 -5.12
C ARG A 38 7.42 -24.27 -5.80
N VAL A 39 6.91 -23.58 -6.79
CA VAL A 39 5.67 -24.00 -7.48
C VAL A 39 5.88 -25.31 -8.23
N GLU A 40 7.00 -25.49 -8.94
CA GLU A 40 7.31 -26.74 -9.64
C GLU A 40 7.40 -27.93 -8.67
N ILE A 41 8.07 -27.76 -7.54
CA ILE A 41 8.22 -28.82 -6.52
C ILE A 41 6.88 -29.16 -5.88
N GLU A 42 6.10 -28.17 -5.47
CA GLU A 42 4.77 -28.44 -4.88
C GLU A 42 3.83 -29.08 -5.91
N TYR A 43 3.93 -28.69 -7.18
CA TYR A 43 3.18 -29.35 -8.24
C TYR A 43 3.59 -30.81 -8.43
N PHE A 44 4.89 -31.10 -8.51
CA PHE A 44 5.41 -32.45 -8.60
C PHE A 44 4.96 -33.34 -7.42
N ILE A 45 5.08 -32.84 -6.19
CA ILE A 45 4.59 -33.52 -4.99
C ILE A 45 3.08 -33.80 -5.09
N THR A 46 2.29 -32.81 -5.54
CA THR A 46 0.83 -32.97 -5.68
C THR A 46 0.46 -34.00 -6.74
N LEU A 47 1.21 -34.10 -7.83
CA LEU A 47 1.05 -35.20 -8.79
C LEU A 47 1.37 -36.57 -8.18
N CYS A 48 2.41 -36.64 -7.35
CA CYS A 48 2.78 -37.89 -6.66
C CYS A 48 1.74 -38.32 -5.60
N GLU A 49 0.93 -37.41 -5.11
CA GLU A 49 -0.19 -37.69 -4.21
C GLU A 49 -1.41 -38.29 -4.96
N LEU A 50 -1.46 -38.15 -6.30
CA LEU A 50 -2.48 -38.82 -7.12
C LEU A 50 -2.13 -40.28 -7.37
N PRO A 51 -3.14 -41.18 -7.52
CA PRO A 51 -2.91 -42.59 -7.79
C PRO A 51 -2.52 -42.82 -9.28
N LEU A 52 -1.56 -42.03 -9.79
CA LEU A 52 -0.99 -42.22 -11.13
C LEU A 52 -0.13 -43.49 -11.14
N PRO A 53 -0.36 -44.45 -12.05
CA PRO A 53 0.36 -45.71 -12.04
C PRO A 53 1.89 -45.56 -12.06
N GLN A 54 2.38 -44.56 -12.77
CA GLN A 54 3.81 -44.30 -12.95
C GLN A 54 4.47 -43.67 -11.72
N LEU A 55 3.70 -43.10 -10.80
CA LEU A 55 4.19 -42.43 -9.59
C LEU A 55 3.94 -43.23 -8.30
N GLN A 56 3.24 -44.36 -8.35
CA GLN A 56 2.89 -45.17 -7.16
C GLN A 56 4.09 -45.68 -6.35
N GLY A 57 5.25 -45.81 -6.98
CA GLY A 57 6.46 -46.33 -6.32
C GLY A 57 7.29 -45.24 -5.62
N ILE A 58 6.89 -43.99 -5.69
CA ILE A 58 7.67 -42.88 -5.12
C ILE A 58 7.62 -42.92 -3.59
N ASN A 59 8.75 -42.67 -2.95
CA ASN A 59 8.84 -42.62 -1.50
C ASN A 59 8.42 -41.23 -0.96
N HIS A 60 7.24 -41.13 -0.39
CA HIS A 60 6.67 -39.90 0.14
C HIS A 60 7.50 -39.31 1.31
N SER A 61 8.33 -40.12 2.00
CA SER A 61 9.22 -39.61 3.05
C SER A 61 10.30 -38.64 2.53
N LEU A 62 10.52 -38.60 1.21
CA LEU A 62 11.44 -37.69 0.55
C LEU A 62 10.85 -36.31 0.23
N PHE A 63 9.53 -36.12 0.41
CA PHE A 63 8.88 -34.86 0.01
C PHE A 63 9.37 -33.65 0.81
N ASP A 64 9.74 -33.83 2.09
CA ASP A 64 10.34 -32.72 2.84
C ASP A 64 11.72 -32.34 2.32
N GLN A 65 12.51 -33.31 1.85
CA GLN A 65 13.79 -33.03 1.20
C GLN A 65 13.60 -32.31 -0.15
N LEU A 66 12.56 -32.63 -0.91
CA LEU A 66 12.20 -31.88 -2.11
C LEU A 66 11.86 -30.43 -1.77
N ARG A 67 11.09 -30.19 -0.71
CA ARG A 67 10.77 -28.85 -0.25
C ARG A 67 12.01 -28.06 0.21
N ASP A 68 13.00 -28.74 0.73
CA ASP A 68 14.24 -28.11 1.16
C ASP A 68 15.01 -27.47 0.01
N ILE A 69 14.80 -27.90 -1.25
CA ILE A 69 15.40 -27.29 -2.43
C ILE A 69 14.98 -25.81 -2.54
N TYR A 70 13.71 -25.47 -2.28
CA TYR A 70 13.27 -24.07 -2.31
C TYR A 70 13.33 -23.37 -0.95
N ARG A 71 13.25 -24.10 0.16
CA ARG A 71 13.37 -23.53 1.52
C ARG A 71 14.77 -23.04 1.81
N HIS A 72 15.78 -23.76 1.33
CA HIS A 72 17.18 -23.41 1.49
C HIS A 72 17.82 -22.86 0.19
N PHE A 73 16.98 -22.40 -0.73
CA PHE A 73 17.43 -21.85 -2.01
C PHE A 73 18.37 -20.66 -1.79
N SER A 74 19.52 -20.69 -2.45
CA SER A 74 20.60 -19.72 -2.26
C SER A 74 20.84 -18.87 -3.52
N PRO A 75 21.55 -17.73 -3.41
CA PRO A 75 22.01 -16.99 -4.59
C PRO A 75 22.88 -17.84 -5.55
N ALA A 76 23.61 -18.84 -5.05
CA ALA A 76 24.39 -19.76 -5.89
C ALA A 76 23.46 -20.66 -6.72
N ASP A 77 22.35 -21.12 -6.15
CA ASP A 77 21.33 -21.90 -6.88
C ASP A 77 20.68 -21.06 -7.98
N ALA A 78 20.34 -19.80 -7.66
CA ALA A 78 19.82 -18.86 -8.65
C ALA A 78 20.83 -18.62 -9.78
N GLN A 79 22.13 -18.49 -9.45
CA GLN A 79 23.19 -18.36 -10.46
C GLN A 79 23.27 -19.62 -11.34
N ARG A 80 23.14 -20.82 -10.75
CA ARG A 80 23.12 -22.07 -11.52
C ARG A 80 21.96 -22.08 -12.52
N VAL A 81 20.77 -21.64 -12.11
CA VAL A 81 19.61 -21.50 -13.03
C VAL A 81 19.93 -20.52 -14.17
N LYS A 82 20.58 -19.38 -13.87
CA LYS A 82 20.98 -18.39 -14.87
C LYS A 82 22.03 -18.93 -15.82
N ASP A 83 22.97 -19.77 -15.36
CA ASP A 83 23.97 -20.42 -16.20
C ASP A 83 23.29 -21.36 -17.21
N ILE A 84 22.31 -22.15 -16.76
CA ILE A 84 21.50 -23.01 -17.63
C ILE A 84 20.68 -22.16 -18.63
N GLU A 85 20.04 -21.09 -18.16
CA GLU A 85 19.26 -20.19 -19.00
C GLU A 85 20.11 -19.55 -20.10
N SER A 86 21.37 -19.22 -19.82
CA SER A 86 22.29 -18.63 -20.81
C SER A 86 22.55 -19.54 -22.01
N ILE A 87 22.38 -20.85 -21.84
CA ILE A 87 22.55 -21.87 -22.89
C ILE A 87 21.21 -22.17 -23.57
N THR A 88 20.14 -22.33 -22.77
CA THR A 88 18.82 -22.75 -23.27
C THR A 88 18.02 -21.61 -23.85
N ASN A 89 18.34 -20.36 -23.48
CA ASN A 89 17.59 -19.14 -23.79
C ASN A 89 16.10 -19.22 -23.39
N HIS A 90 15.84 -19.96 -22.29
CA HIS A 90 14.48 -20.14 -21.79
C HIS A 90 14.49 -20.25 -20.26
N ASP A 91 13.92 -19.26 -19.58
CA ASP A 91 13.96 -19.07 -18.14
C ASP A 91 13.26 -20.19 -17.32
N VAL A 92 12.04 -20.55 -17.67
CA VAL A 92 11.30 -21.61 -16.97
C VAL A 92 11.90 -22.98 -17.25
N LYS A 93 12.35 -23.24 -18.49
CA LYS A 93 13.04 -24.52 -18.81
C LYS A 93 14.34 -24.67 -18.04
N ALA A 94 15.05 -23.57 -17.76
CA ALA A 94 16.25 -23.59 -16.92
C ALA A 94 15.92 -24.02 -15.47
N VAL A 95 14.75 -23.62 -14.94
CA VAL A 95 14.27 -24.08 -13.64
C VAL A 95 13.99 -25.59 -13.65
N GLU A 96 13.34 -26.12 -14.69
CA GLU A 96 13.10 -27.56 -14.82
C GLU A 96 14.42 -28.35 -14.81
N TYR A 97 15.41 -27.93 -15.58
CA TYR A 97 16.74 -28.57 -15.61
C TYR A 97 17.45 -28.50 -14.27
N PHE A 98 17.41 -27.36 -13.59
CA PHE A 98 17.96 -27.21 -12.24
C PHE A 98 17.32 -28.20 -11.26
N ILE A 99 15.99 -28.31 -11.26
CA ILE A 99 15.28 -29.29 -10.39
C ILE A 99 15.69 -30.71 -10.74
N THR A 100 15.80 -31.04 -12.03
CA THR A 100 16.27 -32.36 -12.47
C THR A 100 17.68 -32.66 -11.92
N GLU A 101 18.62 -31.71 -11.98
CA GLU A 101 19.95 -31.85 -11.39
C GLU A 101 19.89 -32.13 -9.88
N GLN A 102 18.99 -31.44 -9.15
CA GLN A 102 18.81 -31.67 -7.71
C GLN A 102 18.25 -33.06 -7.44
N LEU A 103 17.27 -33.53 -8.22
CA LEU A 103 16.73 -34.88 -8.08
C LEU A 103 17.77 -35.96 -8.40
N ASP A 104 18.59 -35.77 -9.41
CA ASP A 104 19.69 -36.69 -9.74
C ASP A 104 20.74 -36.75 -8.61
N ALA A 105 21.01 -35.61 -7.97
CA ALA A 105 21.92 -35.55 -6.83
C ALA A 105 21.40 -36.21 -5.57
N MET A 106 20.07 -36.13 -5.35
CA MET A 106 19.38 -36.77 -4.21
C MET A 106 19.27 -38.28 -4.38
N GLY A 107 19.12 -38.77 -5.62
CA GLY A 107 18.83 -40.18 -5.95
C GLY A 107 17.43 -40.61 -5.61
N GLY A 108 17.00 -41.72 -6.22
CA GLY A 108 15.67 -42.29 -5.97
C GLY A 108 14.53 -41.67 -6.80
N PHE A 109 14.84 -40.72 -7.69
CA PHE A 109 13.86 -40.05 -8.57
C PHE A 109 14.06 -40.31 -10.05
N GLU A 110 15.02 -41.15 -10.43
CA GLU A 110 15.45 -41.38 -11.82
C GLU A 110 14.27 -41.74 -12.75
N SER A 111 13.32 -42.52 -12.24
CA SER A 111 12.13 -42.95 -12.99
C SER A 111 10.98 -41.93 -12.98
N TYR A 112 11.08 -40.86 -12.19
CA TYR A 112 9.98 -39.93 -11.92
C TYR A 112 10.25 -38.50 -12.42
N LYS A 113 11.47 -38.16 -12.74
CA LYS A 113 11.89 -36.78 -13.09
C LYS A 113 11.18 -36.24 -14.36
N GLU A 114 10.72 -37.10 -15.25
CA GLU A 114 9.92 -36.69 -16.43
C GLU A 114 8.54 -36.12 -16.06
N PHE A 115 8.12 -36.27 -14.82
CA PHE A 115 6.89 -35.65 -14.31
C PHE A 115 7.09 -34.23 -13.76
N ILE A 116 8.32 -33.70 -13.76
CA ILE A 116 8.56 -32.28 -13.50
C ILE A 116 7.93 -31.52 -14.67
N HIS A 117 7.19 -30.44 -14.36
CA HIS A 117 6.49 -29.63 -15.39
C HIS A 117 5.52 -30.44 -16.27
N PHE A 118 5.05 -31.60 -15.82
CA PHE A 118 4.19 -32.48 -16.60
C PHE A 118 2.89 -31.78 -17.00
N GLY A 119 2.61 -31.70 -18.29
CA GLY A 119 1.40 -31.11 -18.84
C GLY A 119 1.27 -29.58 -18.71
N LEU A 120 2.23 -28.92 -18.09
CA LEU A 120 2.21 -27.49 -17.86
C LEU A 120 2.74 -26.67 -19.05
N THR A 121 2.48 -25.39 -19.02
CA THR A 121 3.16 -24.36 -19.80
C THR A 121 3.88 -23.39 -18.84
N SER A 122 4.85 -22.64 -19.36
CA SER A 122 5.63 -21.68 -18.53
C SER A 122 4.74 -20.72 -17.73
N GLN A 123 3.56 -20.39 -18.25
CA GLN A 123 2.65 -19.46 -17.56
C GLN A 123 1.86 -20.11 -16.44
N ASP A 124 1.77 -21.43 -16.36
CA ASP A 124 1.26 -22.10 -15.15
C ASP A 124 2.21 -21.88 -13.97
N ILE A 125 3.50 -21.71 -14.25
CA ILE A 125 4.53 -21.42 -13.23
C ILE A 125 4.61 -19.92 -12.95
N ASN A 126 4.63 -19.07 -13.96
CA ASN A 126 4.72 -17.61 -13.76
C ASN A 126 3.44 -17.02 -13.15
N ASN A 127 2.27 -17.43 -13.63
CA ASN A 127 0.98 -16.93 -13.13
C ASN A 127 0.50 -17.60 -11.84
N THR A 128 1.38 -18.32 -11.16
CA THR A 128 1.25 -18.82 -9.78
C THR A 128 2.36 -18.26 -8.90
N SER A 129 3.60 -18.25 -9.37
CA SER A 129 4.76 -17.72 -8.66
C SER A 129 4.64 -16.22 -8.37
N ILE A 130 4.25 -15.41 -9.36
CA ILE A 130 4.12 -13.97 -9.22
C ILE A 130 2.96 -13.58 -8.27
N PRO A 131 1.73 -14.14 -8.41
CA PRO A 131 0.69 -13.90 -7.41
C PRO A 131 1.10 -14.28 -5.99
N LEU A 132 1.80 -15.41 -5.83
CA LEU A 132 2.28 -15.87 -4.54
C LEU A 132 3.29 -14.89 -3.92
N SER A 133 4.25 -14.40 -4.72
CA SER A 133 5.21 -13.41 -4.25
C SER A 133 4.56 -12.07 -3.89
N ILE A 134 3.57 -11.62 -4.66
CA ILE A 134 2.80 -10.40 -4.36
C ILE A 134 2.04 -10.58 -3.05
N LYS A 135 1.35 -11.72 -2.87
CA LYS A 135 0.62 -12.02 -1.63
C LYS A 135 1.52 -11.93 -0.42
N GLU A 136 2.64 -12.64 -0.45
CA GLU A 136 3.59 -12.70 0.68
C GLU A 136 4.25 -11.32 0.91
N ALA A 137 4.58 -10.56 -0.12
CA ALA A 137 5.10 -9.20 0.03
C ALA A 137 4.08 -8.23 0.65
N LEU A 138 2.81 -8.34 0.28
CA LEU A 138 1.74 -7.56 0.90
C LEU A 138 1.62 -7.90 2.39
N GLU A 139 1.57 -9.19 2.73
CA GLU A 139 1.39 -9.67 4.10
C GLU A 139 2.60 -9.38 5.01
N GLN A 140 3.81 -9.51 4.49
CA GLN A 140 5.03 -9.43 5.32
C GLN A 140 5.70 -8.05 5.33
N VAL A 141 5.43 -7.20 4.33
CA VAL A 141 6.10 -5.90 4.20
C VAL A 141 5.11 -4.74 4.13
N TYR A 142 4.15 -4.81 3.20
CA TYR A 142 3.28 -3.67 2.91
C TYR A 142 2.24 -3.43 4.02
N TYR A 143 1.48 -4.48 4.40
CA TYR A 143 0.45 -4.35 5.44
C TYR A 143 1.02 -3.93 6.79
N PRO A 144 2.09 -4.55 7.31
CA PRO A 144 2.67 -4.11 8.57
C PRO A 144 3.08 -2.62 8.58
N LEU A 145 3.61 -2.14 7.46
CA LEU A 145 4.09 -0.76 7.36
C LEU A 145 2.94 0.26 7.30
N ILE A 146 1.87 -0.04 6.57
CA ILE A 146 0.69 0.84 6.53
C ILE A 146 -0.08 0.80 7.85
N GLU A 147 -0.14 -0.36 8.52
CA GLU A 147 -0.73 -0.51 9.84
C GLU A 147 0.05 0.29 10.90
N GLU A 148 1.38 0.29 10.85
CA GLU A 148 2.24 1.15 11.70
C GLU A 148 1.93 2.64 11.48
N LEU A 149 1.69 3.05 10.22
CA LEU A 149 1.30 4.44 9.93
C LEU A 149 -0.07 4.77 10.53
N ILE A 150 -1.04 3.88 10.39
CA ILE A 150 -2.38 4.04 10.96
C ILE A 150 -2.31 4.12 12.49
N GLU A 151 -1.54 3.25 13.14
CA GLU A 151 -1.34 3.25 14.59
C GLU A 151 -0.73 4.57 15.07
N GLN A 152 0.32 5.06 14.40
CA GLN A 152 0.94 6.36 14.73
C GLN A 152 -0.06 7.53 14.61
N LEU A 153 -0.92 7.49 13.61
CA LEU A 153 -1.97 8.52 13.44
C LEU A 153 -3.05 8.39 14.50
N ASN A 154 -3.46 7.18 14.88
CA ASN A 154 -4.39 6.95 15.98
C ASN A 154 -3.86 7.49 17.30
N ASP A 155 -2.59 7.27 17.61
CA ASP A 155 -1.95 7.81 18.81
C ASP A 155 -2.01 9.34 18.83
N TYR A 156 -1.74 9.98 17.71
CA TYR A 156 -1.84 11.44 17.60
C TYR A 156 -3.29 11.93 17.68
N ALA A 157 -4.23 11.24 17.07
CA ALA A 157 -5.64 11.58 17.13
C ALA A 157 -6.13 11.56 18.59
N GLU A 158 -5.76 10.56 19.36
CA GLU A 158 -6.10 10.47 20.79
C GLU A 158 -5.37 11.54 21.62
N GLN A 159 -4.07 11.74 21.38
CA GLN A 159 -3.29 12.77 22.08
C GLN A 159 -3.86 14.18 21.87
N TRP A 160 -4.35 14.48 20.66
CA TRP A 160 -4.81 15.81 20.25
C TRP A 160 -6.32 15.97 20.17
N LYS A 161 -7.09 15.01 20.68
CA LYS A 161 -8.56 14.98 20.58
C LYS A 161 -9.27 16.21 21.13
N ASN A 162 -8.67 16.89 22.13
CA ASN A 162 -9.23 18.05 22.77
C ASN A 162 -8.57 19.38 22.34
N ILE A 163 -7.65 19.35 21.39
CA ILE A 163 -6.96 20.55 20.92
C ILE A 163 -7.84 21.26 19.87
N PRO A 164 -8.37 22.45 20.18
CA PRO A 164 -9.14 23.21 19.20
C PRO A 164 -8.20 23.76 18.12
N MET A 165 -8.68 23.78 16.89
CA MET A 165 -7.95 24.28 15.74
C MET A 165 -8.87 25.08 14.82
N LEU A 166 -8.38 26.22 14.33
CA LEU A 166 -9.07 26.97 13.30
C LEU A 166 -9.04 26.20 11.98
N ALA A 167 -10.21 25.76 11.49
CA ALA A 167 -10.27 25.15 10.17
C ALA A 167 -10.20 26.24 9.07
N LYS A 168 -9.78 25.81 7.88
CA LYS A 168 -9.73 26.68 6.70
C LYS A 168 -10.44 25.99 5.52
N THR A 169 -11.31 26.72 4.85
CA THR A 169 -11.90 26.33 3.57
C THR A 169 -11.52 27.39 2.55
N HIS A 170 -11.13 26.98 1.34
CA HIS A 170 -10.61 27.90 0.32
C HIS A 170 -9.46 28.81 0.81
N GLY A 171 -8.66 28.29 1.78
CA GLY A 171 -7.58 29.06 2.42
C GLY A 171 -8.05 30.13 3.41
N GLN A 172 -9.36 30.27 3.65
CA GLN A 172 -9.94 31.25 4.56
C GLN A 172 -10.40 30.58 5.87
N PRO A 173 -10.35 31.32 7.01
CA PRO A 173 -10.87 30.87 8.28
C PRO A 173 -12.32 30.41 8.17
N ALA A 174 -12.61 29.26 8.75
CA ALA A 174 -13.92 28.62 8.79
C ALA A 174 -14.24 28.13 10.20
N SER A 175 -15.36 27.40 10.36
CA SER A 175 -15.77 26.87 11.67
C SER A 175 -14.64 26.08 12.31
N PRO A 176 -14.33 26.32 13.59
CA PRO A 176 -13.28 25.58 14.31
C PRO A 176 -13.52 24.08 14.34
N THR A 177 -12.45 23.33 14.45
CA THR A 177 -12.44 21.88 14.57
C THR A 177 -11.54 21.45 15.72
N ARG A 178 -11.32 20.15 15.88
CA ARG A 178 -10.32 19.60 16.79
C ARG A 178 -9.22 18.89 16.00
N LEU A 179 -7.98 19.14 16.35
CA LEU A 179 -6.82 18.59 15.65
C LEU A 179 -6.85 17.05 15.59
N GLY A 180 -7.19 16.39 16.71
CA GLY A 180 -7.31 14.94 16.72
C GLY A 180 -8.38 14.42 15.76
N LYS A 181 -9.51 15.11 15.62
CA LYS A 181 -10.55 14.76 14.65
C LYS A 181 -10.05 14.91 13.21
N GLU A 182 -9.26 15.95 12.91
CA GLU A 182 -8.66 16.11 11.57
C GLU A 182 -7.72 14.96 11.24
N VAL A 183 -6.93 14.49 12.20
CA VAL A 183 -6.09 13.29 12.02
C VAL A 183 -6.93 12.03 11.82
N MET A 184 -8.06 11.87 12.55
CA MET A 184 -8.97 10.74 12.40
C MET A 184 -9.58 10.63 10.99
N VAL A 185 -9.67 11.71 10.24
CA VAL A 185 -10.10 11.66 8.83
C VAL A 185 -9.19 10.75 8.01
N TYR A 186 -7.87 10.87 8.21
CA TYR A 186 -6.87 10.03 7.52
C TYR A 186 -6.88 8.60 8.01
N VAL A 187 -7.00 8.39 9.32
CA VAL A 187 -7.13 7.05 9.91
C VAL A 187 -8.32 6.32 9.29
N TYR A 188 -9.49 6.91 9.35
CA TYR A 188 -10.72 6.32 8.79
C TYR A 188 -10.58 5.97 7.31
N ARG A 189 -10.04 6.90 6.51
CA ARG A 189 -9.83 6.69 5.06
C ARG A 189 -8.85 5.56 4.78
N LEU A 190 -7.74 5.50 5.52
CA LEU A 190 -6.70 4.46 5.35
C LEU A 190 -7.22 3.08 5.77
N GLU A 191 -7.92 2.97 6.90
CA GLU A 191 -8.51 1.72 7.37
C GLU A 191 -9.51 1.15 6.36
N GLU A 192 -10.41 2.00 5.82
CA GLU A 192 -11.38 1.58 4.81
C GLU A 192 -10.72 1.08 3.52
N GLN A 193 -9.68 1.76 3.04
CA GLN A 193 -8.99 1.34 1.83
C GLN A 193 -8.08 0.11 2.07
N LEU A 194 -7.45 0.01 3.23
CA LEU A 194 -6.67 -1.16 3.60
C LEU A 194 -7.55 -2.41 3.73
N ARG A 195 -8.74 -2.26 4.34
CA ARG A 195 -9.74 -3.34 4.39
C ARG A 195 -10.11 -3.82 2.99
N GLY A 196 -10.46 -2.89 2.09
CA GLY A 196 -10.78 -3.23 0.70
C GLY A 196 -9.63 -3.91 -0.04
N LEU A 197 -8.38 -3.47 0.19
CA LEU A 197 -7.21 -4.13 -0.38
C LEU A 197 -7.05 -5.57 0.12
N LYS A 198 -7.20 -5.80 1.43
CA LYS A 198 -7.09 -7.13 2.03
C LYS A 198 -8.21 -8.08 1.59
N GLU A 199 -9.40 -7.56 1.30
CA GLU A 199 -10.55 -8.33 0.82
C GLU A 199 -10.45 -8.66 -0.69
N THR A 200 -9.57 -8.01 -1.45
CA THR A 200 -9.39 -8.29 -2.88
C THR A 200 -8.73 -9.66 -3.05
N PRO A 201 -9.36 -10.62 -3.74
CA PRO A 201 -8.80 -11.95 -3.90
C PRO A 201 -7.54 -11.89 -4.76
N ILE A 202 -6.54 -12.68 -4.38
CA ILE A 202 -5.31 -12.88 -5.18
C ILE A 202 -5.47 -14.20 -5.91
N THR A 203 -5.63 -14.12 -7.23
CA THR A 203 -5.96 -15.27 -8.07
C THR A 203 -4.77 -15.72 -8.91
N ALA A 204 -4.83 -16.92 -9.44
CA ALA A 204 -3.78 -17.51 -10.26
C ALA A 204 -4.37 -18.28 -11.45
N LYS A 205 -3.69 -18.20 -12.60
CA LYS A 205 -3.97 -19.06 -13.73
C LYS A 205 -3.21 -20.37 -13.58
N PHE A 206 -3.93 -21.47 -13.71
CA PHE A 206 -3.38 -22.82 -13.77
C PHE A 206 -4.30 -23.73 -14.63
N GLY A 207 -3.79 -24.29 -15.72
CA GLY A 207 -4.61 -25.08 -16.64
C GLY A 207 -3.97 -25.45 -17.97
N GLY A 208 -2.63 -25.34 -18.11
CA GLY A 208 -1.91 -25.71 -19.32
C GLY A 208 -1.93 -24.60 -20.40
N ALA A 209 -1.51 -24.95 -21.59
CA ALA A 209 -1.17 -24.02 -22.68
C ALA A 209 -2.32 -23.08 -23.12
N THR A 210 -3.56 -23.46 -22.93
CA THR A 210 -4.76 -22.66 -23.26
C THR A 210 -5.77 -22.59 -22.12
N GLY A 211 -5.39 -23.00 -20.91
CA GLY A 211 -6.29 -23.03 -19.76
C GLY A 211 -7.29 -24.20 -19.73
N ASN A 212 -7.14 -25.18 -20.62
CA ASN A 212 -8.09 -26.27 -20.83
C ASN A 212 -7.58 -27.65 -20.39
N TYR A 213 -6.39 -27.73 -19.74
CA TYR A 213 -5.75 -29.00 -19.33
C TYR A 213 -5.55 -30.01 -20.46
N ASN A 214 -5.33 -29.55 -21.70
CA ASN A 214 -5.24 -30.41 -22.89
C ASN A 214 -4.24 -31.56 -22.73
N ALA A 215 -3.03 -31.28 -22.28
CA ALA A 215 -1.97 -32.27 -22.08
C ALA A 215 -2.29 -33.23 -20.95
N HIS A 216 -2.80 -32.74 -19.83
CA HIS A 216 -3.22 -33.56 -18.70
C HIS A 216 -4.35 -34.51 -19.08
N HIS A 217 -5.38 -33.98 -19.78
CA HIS A 217 -6.55 -34.74 -20.14
C HIS A 217 -6.23 -35.86 -21.17
N VAL A 218 -5.36 -35.57 -22.15
CA VAL A 218 -4.97 -36.59 -23.14
C VAL A 218 -4.15 -37.72 -22.50
N ALA A 219 -3.32 -37.39 -21.48
CA ALA A 219 -2.50 -38.38 -20.78
C ALA A 219 -3.32 -39.23 -19.79
N TYR A 220 -4.20 -38.59 -19.04
CA TYR A 220 -5.01 -39.23 -18.00
C TYR A 220 -6.45 -38.70 -18.02
N PRO A 221 -7.29 -39.16 -18.99
CA PRO A 221 -8.65 -38.63 -19.17
C PRO A 221 -9.63 -39.00 -18.04
N GLN A 222 -9.26 -39.93 -17.16
CA GLN A 222 -10.08 -40.40 -16.04
C GLN A 222 -10.05 -39.47 -14.83
N TYR A 223 -9.14 -38.48 -14.77
CA TYR A 223 -9.04 -37.57 -13.65
C TYR A 223 -9.75 -36.25 -13.90
N ASP A 224 -10.35 -35.69 -12.86
CA ASP A 224 -10.86 -34.32 -12.89
C ASP A 224 -9.71 -33.31 -12.68
N TRP A 225 -9.09 -32.90 -13.77
CA TRP A 225 -7.97 -31.95 -13.74
C TRP A 225 -8.39 -30.55 -13.31
N ARG A 226 -9.65 -30.17 -13.45
CA ARG A 226 -10.16 -28.89 -12.94
C ARG A 226 -10.17 -28.89 -11.40
N GLU A 227 -10.73 -29.94 -10.83
CA GLU A 227 -10.73 -30.08 -9.37
C GLU A 227 -9.32 -30.23 -8.80
N PHE A 228 -8.45 -30.99 -9.48
CA PHE A 228 -7.02 -31.06 -9.15
C PHE A 228 -6.38 -29.68 -9.12
N GLY A 229 -6.56 -28.86 -10.17
CA GLY A 229 -5.99 -27.51 -10.25
C GLY A 229 -6.56 -26.57 -9.19
N ASN A 230 -7.86 -26.66 -8.89
CA ASN A 230 -8.48 -25.91 -7.80
C ASN A 230 -7.79 -26.22 -6.46
N LYS A 231 -7.64 -27.49 -6.11
CA LYS A 231 -6.98 -27.93 -4.87
C LYS A 231 -5.50 -27.54 -4.83
N PHE A 232 -4.77 -27.77 -5.92
CA PHE A 232 -3.35 -27.39 -5.99
C PHE A 232 -3.15 -25.90 -5.70
N VAL A 233 -3.89 -25.03 -6.38
CA VAL A 233 -3.76 -23.58 -6.23
C VAL A 233 -4.22 -23.10 -4.85
N SER A 234 -5.31 -23.68 -4.29
CA SER A 234 -5.84 -23.23 -2.99
C SER A 234 -5.08 -23.85 -1.82
N GLU A 235 -4.87 -25.15 -1.81
CA GLU A 235 -4.33 -25.86 -0.64
C GLU A 235 -2.80 -25.79 -0.56
N LYS A 236 -2.10 -25.82 -1.71
CA LYS A 236 -0.63 -25.79 -1.73
C LYS A 236 -0.06 -24.37 -1.87
N LEU A 237 -0.76 -23.47 -2.57
CA LEU A 237 -0.27 -22.11 -2.81
C LEU A 237 -1.05 -21.04 -2.02
N GLY A 238 -2.22 -21.37 -1.46
CA GLY A 238 -3.06 -20.42 -0.73
C GLY A 238 -3.60 -19.28 -1.61
N LEU A 239 -3.84 -19.56 -2.89
CA LEU A 239 -4.38 -18.66 -3.89
C LEU A 239 -5.75 -19.15 -4.38
N GLU A 240 -6.47 -18.34 -5.14
CA GLU A 240 -7.71 -18.74 -5.78
C GLU A 240 -7.45 -18.99 -7.29
N ARG A 241 -7.93 -20.14 -7.81
CA ARG A 241 -7.72 -20.45 -9.24
C ARG A 241 -8.74 -19.75 -10.12
N GLU A 242 -8.27 -19.03 -11.11
CA GLU A 242 -9.10 -18.48 -12.18
C GLU A 242 -9.71 -19.62 -13.02
N GLN A 243 -11.04 -19.70 -13.10
CA GLN A 243 -11.73 -20.85 -13.70
C GLN A 243 -11.66 -20.83 -15.25
N TYR A 244 -11.63 -19.66 -15.84
CA TYR A 244 -11.59 -19.46 -17.29
C TYR A 244 -10.50 -18.45 -17.64
N THR A 245 -9.48 -18.92 -18.33
CA THR A 245 -8.33 -18.11 -18.75
C THR A 245 -7.89 -18.51 -20.18
N THR A 246 -7.02 -17.71 -20.76
CA THR A 246 -6.21 -18.10 -21.91
C THR A 246 -4.95 -18.82 -21.44
N GLN A 247 -3.84 -18.70 -22.14
CA GLN A 247 -2.55 -19.19 -21.66
C GLN A 247 -2.06 -18.47 -20.40
N ILE A 248 -2.53 -17.25 -20.17
CA ILE A 248 -2.15 -16.38 -19.04
C ILE A 248 -3.34 -16.07 -18.15
N SER A 249 -3.04 -15.53 -16.95
CA SER A 249 -4.03 -14.91 -16.06
C SER A 249 -4.79 -13.79 -16.79
N ASN A 250 -6.03 -13.55 -16.39
CA ASN A 250 -6.80 -12.39 -16.84
C ASN A 250 -6.22 -11.08 -16.28
N TYR A 251 -5.44 -11.14 -15.20
CA TYR A 251 -4.82 -10.01 -14.49
C TYR A 251 -5.79 -8.96 -13.92
N ASP A 252 -7.10 -9.18 -13.98
CA ASP A 252 -8.11 -8.24 -13.44
C ASP A 252 -7.93 -8.05 -11.94
N TRP A 253 -7.66 -9.12 -11.20
CA TRP A 253 -7.39 -9.07 -9.77
C TRP A 253 -6.14 -8.23 -9.45
N MET A 254 -5.09 -8.35 -10.27
CA MET A 254 -3.84 -7.61 -10.08
C MET A 254 -4.06 -6.12 -10.34
N GLY A 255 -4.87 -5.80 -11.36
CA GLY A 255 -5.33 -4.43 -11.60
C GLY A 255 -6.07 -3.86 -10.40
N ALA A 256 -6.98 -4.63 -9.79
CA ALA A 256 -7.73 -4.21 -8.60
C ALA A 256 -6.81 -3.98 -7.38
N ILE A 257 -5.82 -4.85 -7.15
CA ILE A 257 -4.79 -4.65 -6.11
C ILE A 257 -4.03 -3.35 -6.34
N PHE A 258 -3.55 -3.11 -7.56
CA PHE A 258 -2.78 -1.90 -7.89
C PHE A 258 -3.61 -0.63 -7.77
N ASP A 259 -4.89 -0.67 -8.16
CA ASP A 259 -5.80 0.46 -7.98
C ASP A 259 -6.11 0.74 -6.50
N ALA A 260 -6.27 -0.30 -5.67
CA ALA A 260 -6.43 -0.15 -4.23
C ALA A 260 -5.17 0.46 -3.58
N MET A 261 -3.98 0.01 -3.96
CA MET A 261 -2.71 0.60 -3.50
C MET A 261 -2.60 2.09 -3.90
N ARG A 262 -3.00 2.45 -5.12
CA ARG A 262 -3.01 3.86 -5.56
C ARG A 262 -3.94 4.73 -4.71
N ARG A 263 -5.08 4.21 -4.27
CA ARG A 263 -6.01 4.92 -3.37
C ARG A 263 -5.35 5.17 -2.01
N ILE A 264 -4.70 4.18 -1.43
CA ILE A 264 -3.93 4.33 -0.19
C ILE A 264 -2.84 5.39 -0.38
N ASN A 265 -2.04 5.29 -1.44
CA ASN A 265 -0.99 6.25 -1.75
C ASN A 265 -1.54 7.68 -1.89
N THR A 266 -2.70 7.85 -2.51
CA THR A 266 -3.35 9.16 -2.69
C THR A 266 -3.76 9.77 -1.34
N ILE A 267 -4.23 8.96 -0.40
CA ILE A 267 -4.57 9.41 0.96
C ILE A 267 -3.31 9.84 1.71
N VAL A 268 -2.21 9.10 1.57
CA VAL A 268 -0.94 9.48 2.21
C VAL A 268 -0.35 10.76 1.59
N ILE A 269 -0.48 10.96 0.28
CA ILE A 269 -0.10 12.24 -0.36
C ILE A 269 -0.90 13.42 0.22
N ASP A 270 -2.20 13.24 0.41
CA ASP A 270 -3.08 14.25 0.99
C ASP A 270 -2.66 14.58 2.44
N LEU A 271 -2.40 13.54 3.25
CA LEU A 271 -1.83 13.65 4.58
C LEU A 271 -0.49 14.42 4.59
N ASP A 272 0.43 14.04 3.72
CA ASP A 272 1.76 14.65 3.63
C ASP A 272 1.66 16.16 3.34
N ARG A 273 0.74 16.55 2.45
CA ARG A 273 0.49 17.95 2.09
C ARG A 273 -0.12 18.75 3.23
N ASP A 274 -1.05 18.18 3.98
CA ASP A 274 -1.66 18.85 5.13
C ASP A 274 -0.63 19.07 6.26
N PHE A 275 0.14 18.05 6.62
CA PHE A 275 1.18 18.20 7.63
C PHE A 275 2.30 19.14 7.19
N TRP A 276 2.68 19.14 5.92
CA TRP A 276 3.58 20.13 5.34
C TRP A 276 3.02 21.55 5.52
N MET A 277 1.72 21.77 5.24
CA MET A 277 1.06 23.05 5.44
C MET A 277 0.97 23.43 6.92
N TYR A 278 0.63 22.50 7.80
CA TYR A 278 0.59 22.77 9.24
C TYR A 278 1.96 23.20 9.80
N ILE A 279 3.05 22.62 9.29
CA ILE A 279 4.40 23.08 9.60
C ILE A 279 4.64 24.50 9.07
N SER A 280 4.22 24.79 7.85
CA SER A 280 4.39 26.13 7.24
C SER A 280 3.57 27.21 7.95
N MET A 281 2.49 26.84 8.66
CA MET A 281 1.66 27.71 9.49
C MET A 281 2.12 27.79 10.96
N ASP A 282 3.27 27.19 11.29
CA ASP A 282 3.78 27.07 12.66
C ASP A 282 2.87 26.31 13.65
N TYR A 283 1.92 25.52 13.16
CA TYR A 283 1.11 24.64 14.01
C TYR A 283 1.93 23.49 14.57
N PHE A 284 2.95 23.08 13.83
CA PHE A 284 3.97 22.13 14.28
C PHE A 284 5.37 22.68 14.06
N LYS A 285 6.27 22.34 14.99
CA LYS A 285 7.72 22.45 14.86
C LYS A 285 8.29 21.05 14.65
N GLN A 286 9.51 20.97 14.13
CA GLN A 286 10.21 19.70 13.93
C GLN A 286 11.33 19.55 14.96
N LYS A 287 11.46 18.33 15.52
CA LYS A 287 12.59 17.99 16.42
C LYS A 287 13.91 18.10 15.66
N ILE A 288 14.89 18.76 16.25
CA ILE A 288 16.25 18.89 15.73
C ILE A 288 17.05 17.66 16.16
N LYS A 289 17.64 16.97 15.20
CA LYS A 289 18.60 15.91 15.49
C LYS A 289 20.00 16.51 15.52
N LYS A 290 20.77 16.26 16.59
CA LYS A 290 22.14 16.76 16.74
C LYS A 290 23.01 16.35 15.54
N GLY A 291 23.61 17.32 14.86
CA GLY A 291 24.44 17.10 13.67
C GLY A 291 23.68 17.11 12.34
N GLU A 292 22.35 17.27 12.34
CA GLU A 292 21.54 17.40 11.12
C GLU A 292 21.63 18.86 10.60
N VAL A 293 21.84 19.02 9.29
CA VAL A 293 21.87 20.34 8.62
C VAL A 293 20.56 20.52 7.87
N GLY A 294 19.72 21.43 8.33
CA GLY A 294 18.38 21.67 7.76
C GLY A 294 18.39 22.44 6.44
N SER A 295 19.43 23.24 6.20
CA SER A 295 19.59 24.03 4.95
C SER A 295 21.07 24.32 4.74
N SER A 296 21.52 24.30 3.50
CA SER A 296 22.90 24.65 3.13
C SER A 296 23.24 26.14 3.32
N ALA A 297 22.21 27.01 3.27
CA ALA A 297 22.38 28.46 3.33
C ALA A 297 21.86 29.11 4.63
N MET A 298 20.85 28.50 5.28
CA MET A 298 20.17 29.05 6.44
C MET A 298 20.16 28.01 7.59
N PRO A 299 21.11 28.04 8.52
CA PRO A 299 21.27 27.01 9.54
C PRO A 299 20.06 26.81 10.46
N HIS A 300 19.21 27.84 10.62
CA HIS A 300 18.01 27.80 11.45
C HIS A 300 16.78 27.18 10.74
N LYS A 301 16.86 26.96 9.41
CA LYS A 301 15.74 26.51 8.60
C LYS A 301 15.63 24.98 8.62
N LEU A 302 14.53 24.46 9.18
CA LEU A 302 14.19 23.03 9.19
C LEU A 302 13.13 22.77 8.14
N ASN A 303 13.52 22.17 7.03
CA ASN A 303 12.59 21.85 5.93
C ASN A 303 11.82 20.56 6.24
N PRO A 304 10.50 20.48 5.93
CA PRO A 304 9.70 19.27 6.09
C PRO A 304 9.91 18.26 4.95
N ILE A 305 11.19 17.93 4.67
CA ILE A 305 11.61 17.13 3.51
C ILE A 305 11.13 15.69 3.55
N ASP A 306 10.79 15.17 4.72
CA ASP A 306 10.29 13.80 4.85
C ASP A 306 8.94 13.66 4.15
N TYR A 307 8.05 14.64 4.24
CA TYR A 307 6.76 14.67 3.54
C TYR A 307 6.92 14.89 2.02
N GLU A 308 7.84 15.76 1.61
CA GLU A 308 8.16 15.99 0.20
C GLU A 308 8.73 14.74 -0.47
N ASN A 309 9.61 14.01 0.25
CA ASN A 309 10.17 12.75 -0.22
C ASN A 309 9.09 11.68 -0.37
N SER A 310 8.14 11.60 0.57
CA SER A 310 7.01 10.69 0.49
C SER A 310 6.13 11.02 -0.72
N GLU A 311 5.66 12.25 -0.84
CA GLU A 311 4.82 12.69 -1.97
C GLU A 311 5.47 12.37 -3.33
N GLY A 312 6.76 12.65 -3.50
CA GLY A 312 7.48 12.38 -4.74
C GLY A 312 7.54 10.88 -5.07
N ASN A 313 7.85 10.03 -4.08
CA ASN A 313 7.90 8.59 -4.28
C ASN A 313 6.51 8.00 -4.57
N LEU A 314 5.46 8.45 -3.87
CA LEU A 314 4.09 7.99 -4.13
C LEU A 314 3.57 8.41 -5.50
N GLY A 315 3.98 9.58 -6.00
CA GLY A 315 3.67 10.02 -7.36
C GLY A 315 4.23 9.06 -8.41
N ILE A 316 5.49 8.64 -8.27
CA ILE A 316 6.12 7.65 -9.15
C ILE A 316 5.44 6.29 -9.02
N ALA A 317 5.19 5.83 -7.78
CA ALA A 317 4.49 4.57 -7.55
C ALA A 317 3.13 4.54 -8.25
N ASN A 318 2.33 5.61 -8.10
CA ASN A 318 1.01 5.71 -8.70
C ASN A 318 1.03 5.68 -10.23
N ALA A 319 2.01 6.31 -10.86
CA ALA A 319 2.16 6.28 -12.31
C ALA A 319 2.43 4.87 -12.84
N ILE A 320 3.30 4.11 -12.16
CA ILE A 320 3.63 2.74 -12.54
C ILE A 320 2.46 1.79 -12.25
N LEU A 321 1.84 1.88 -11.08
CA LEU A 321 0.67 1.07 -10.70
C LEU A 321 -0.48 1.28 -11.68
N GLN A 322 -0.75 2.52 -12.09
CA GLN A 322 -1.76 2.83 -13.09
C GLN A 322 -1.47 2.19 -14.44
N PHE A 323 -0.22 2.27 -14.89
CA PHE A 323 0.19 1.64 -16.14
C PHE A 323 0.00 0.11 -16.08
N LEU A 324 0.46 -0.53 -15.01
CA LEU A 324 0.34 -1.98 -14.82
C LEU A 324 -1.12 -2.43 -14.76
N ALA A 325 -1.96 -1.73 -14.00
CA ALA A 325 -3.39 -2.03 -13.88
C ALA A 325 -4.13 -1.96 -15.24
N ALA A 326 -3.77 -1.00 -16.08
CA ALA A 326 -4.37 -0.83 -17.40
C ALA A 326 -3.77 -1.76 -18.45
N LYS A 327 -2.46 -2.09 -18.37
CA LYS A 327 -1.74 -2.85 -19.40
C LYS A 327 -1.95 -4.35 -19.28
N LEU A 328 -1.86 -4.90 -18.06
CA LEU A 328 -1.82 -6.36 -17.86
C LEU A 328 -3.07 -7.08 -18.34
N PRO A 329 -4.32 -6.58 -18.15
CA PRO A 329 -5.51 -7.25 -18.66
C PRO A 329 -5.64 -7.29 -20.18
N VAL A 330 -4.78 -6.59 -20.90
CA VAL A 330 -4.83 -6.48 -22.37
C VAL A 330 -3.69 -7.26 -23.00
N SER A 331 -4.01 -8.36 -23.69
CA SER A 331 -3.07 -9.20 -24.43
C SER A 331 -3.66 -9.61 -25.78
N ARG A 332 -2.84 -10.23 -26.63
CA ARG A 332 -3.25 -10.64 -27.98
C ARG A 332 -3.56 -12.12 -28.02
N LEU A 333 -4.73 -12.50 -28.51
CA LEU A 333 -5.17 -13.89 -28.65
C LEU A 333 -4.98 -14.68 -27.34
N GLN A 334 -4.22 -15.77 -27.35
CA GLN A 334 -3.91 -16.53 -26.14
C GLN A 334 -2.85 -15.84 -25.26
N ARG A 335 -1.90 -15.14 -25.85
CA ARG A 335 -0.84 -14.40 -25.16
C ARG A 335 0.05 -13.65 -26.16
N ASP A 336 0.59 -12.51 -25.73
CA ASP A 336 1.85 -11.93 -26.23
C ASP A 336 2.87 -11.81 -25.06
N LEU A 337 4.13 -11.46 -25.38
CA LEU A 337 5.21 -11.43 -24.38
C LEU A 337 5.20 -10.18 -23.50
N THR A 338 4.36 -9.17 -23.76
CA THR A 338 4.41 -7.89 -23.05
C THR A 338 4.11 -7.99 -21.57
N ASP A 339 3.32 -8.97 -21.14
CA ASP A 339 3.07 -9.26 -19.74
C ASP A 339 4.36 -9.59 -18.98
N SER A 340 5.19 -10.48 -19.50
CA SER A 340 6.47 -10.84 -18.86
C SER A 340 7.43 -9.66 -18.73
N THR A 341 7.43 -8.75 -19.71
CA THR A 341 8.27 -7.55 -19.69
C THR A 341 7.85 -6.61 -18.56
N VAL A 342 6.55 -6.33 -18.45
CA VAL A 342 6.06 -5.34 -17.47
C VAL A 342 5.96 -5.90 -16.06
N LEU A 343 5.68 -7.20 -15.88
CA LEU A 343 5.59 -7.85 -14.57
C LEU A 343 6.90 -7.81 -13.78
N ARG A 344 8.06 -7.76 -14.45
CA ARG A 344 9.36 -7.58 -13.80
C ARG A 344 9.48 -6.25 -13.04
N ASN A 345 8.58 -5.30 -13.29
CA ASN A 345 8.55 -4.00 -12.64
C ASN A 345 7.57 -3.91 -11.46
N VAL A 346 6.88 -4.98 -11.06
CA VAL A 346 5.90 -4.95 -9.94
C VAL A 346 6.55 -4.52 -8.64
N GLY A 347 7.79 -4.92 -8.37
CA GLY A 347 8.54 -4.51 -7.19
C GLY A 347 8.91 -3.02 -7.16
N VAL A 348 8.96 -2.34 -8.31
CA VAL A 348 9.37 -0.93 -8.39
C VAL A 348 8.36 0.00 -7.67
N PRO A 349 7.06 0.01 -8.00
CA PRO A 349 6.09 0.84 -7.29
C PRO A 349 5.93 0.42 -5.82
N MET A 350 6.08 -0.86 -5.50
CA MET A 350 6.10 -1.35 -4.12
C MET A 350 7.27 -0.74 -3.35
N GLY A 351 8.47 -0.70 -3.94
CA GLY A 351 9.64 -0.06 -3.36
C GLY A 351 9.46 1.43 -3.10
N HIS A 352 8.89 2.15 -4.06
CA HIS A 352 8.57 3.57 -3.88
C HIS A 352 7.54 3.80 -2.76
N ALA A 353 6.51 2.95 -2.65
CA ALA A 353 5.52 3.03 -1.57
C ALA A 353 6.17 2.78 -0.19
N VAL A 354 7.02 1.77 -0.06
CA VAL A 354 7.75 1.48 1.18
C VAL A 354 8.66 2.64 1.60
N ILE A 355 9.39 3.24 0.66
CA ILE A 355 10.22 4.42 0.92
C ILE A 355 9.35 5.57 1.44
N ALA A 356 8.22 5.81 0.80
CA ALA A 356 7.31 6.90 1.13
C ALA A 356 6.70 6.74 2.53
N PHE A 357 6.12 5.58 2.84
CA PHE A 357 5.49 5.35 4.14
C PHE A 357 6.49 5.46 5.29
N GLN A 358 7.70 4.95 5.12
CA GLN A 358 8.78 5.15 6.10
C GLN A 358 9.17 6.64 6.23
N SER A 359 9.09 7.40 5.14
CA SER A 359 9.38 8.83 5.15
C SER A 359 8.30 9.63 5.88
N THR A 360 7.03 9.36 5.61
CA THR A 360 5.89 9.95 6.35
C THR A 360 5.97 9.65 7.83
N LEU A 361 6.18 8.39 8.22
CA LEU A 361 6.38 7.98 9.61
C LEU A 361 7.53 8.75 10.28
N LYS A 362 8.64 8.89 9.59
CA LYS A 362 9.79 9.68 10.09
C LYS A 362 9.42 11.15 10.28
N GLY A 363 8.68 11.74 9.35
CA GLY A 363 8.19 13.11 9.44
C GLY A 363 7.26 13.30 10.65
N LEU A 364 6.27 12.41 10.80
CA LEU A 364 5.32 12.42 11.91
C LEU A 364 6.04 12.35 13.29
N ARG A 365 7.01 11.47 13.42
CA ARG A 365 7.77 11.29 14.67
C ARG A 365 8.67 12.48 15.06
N LYS A 366 8.91 13.40 14.13
CA LYS A 366 9.62 14.66 14.39
C LYS A 366 8.71 15.79 14.85
N LEU A 367 7.39 15.64 14.79
CA LEU A 367 6.45 16.71 15.11
C LEU A 367 6.51 17.10 16.60
N ILE A 368 6.43 18.40 16.83
CA ILE A 368 6.20 19.04 18.14
C ILE A 368 5.02 19.99 17.93
N LEU A 369 3.92 19.72 18.63
CA LEU A 369 2.73 20.56 18.56
C LEU A 369 3.02 21.96 19.11
N ASN A 370 2.53 22.99 18.45
CA ASN A 370 2.60 24.40 18.89
C ASN A 370 1.19 24.89 19.25
N GLU A 371 0.71 24.47 20.43
CA GLU A 371 -0.62 24.81 20.93
C GLU A 371 -0.84 26.32 21.06
N GLU A 372 0.22 27.07 21.41
CA GLU A 372 0.16 28.54 21.52
C GLU A 372 -0.24 29.18 20.18
N LYS A 373 0.32 28.68 19.07
CA LYS A 373 -0.01 29.20 17.75
C LYS A 373 -1.44 28.86 17.31
N LEU A 374 -1.91 27.66 17.63
CA LEU A 374 -3.28 27.24 17.37
C LEU A 374 -4.26 28.13 18.14
N GLN A 375 -4.02 28.36 19.44
CA GLN A 375 -4.84 29.24 20.27
C GLN A 375 -4.82 30.68 19.77
N GLN A 376 -3.64 31.20 19.40
CA GLN A 376 -3.50 32.56 18.85
C GLN A 376 -4.33 32.77 17.58
N ASP A 377 -4.38 31.78 16.68
CA ASP A 377 -5.15 31.89 15.44
C ASP A 377 -6.67 31.89 15.72
N LEU A 378 -7.12 31.11 16.70
CA LEU A 378 -8.50 31.12 17.19
C LEU A 378 -8.86 32.49 17.81
N ASP A 379 -8.04 32.98 18.74
CA ASP A 379 -8.24 34.27 19.43
C ASP A 379 -8.25 35.45 18.47
N ASN A 380 -7.53 35.33 17.36
CA ASN A 380 -7.49 36.34 16.32
C ASN A 380 -8.66 36.29 15.34
N THR A 381 -9.54 35.27 15.43
CA THR A 381 -10.56 35.00 14.38
C THR A 381 -11.96 34.80 14.98
N TRP A 382 -12.40 35.73 15.81
CA TRP A 382 -13.71 35.68 16.45
C TRP A 382 -14.91 35.68 15.48
N ALA A 383 -14.73 36.11 14.24
CA ALA A 383 -15.78 36.09 13.24
C ALA A 383 -16.37 34.68 12.97
N VAL A 384 -15.64 33.62 13.28
CA VAL A 384 -16.08 32.23 13.06
C VAL A 384 -17.23 31.80 13.97
N VAL A 385 -17.43 32.48 15.13
CA VAL A 385 -18.55 32.18 16.04
C VAL A 385 -19.89 32.75 15.54
N ALA A 386 -19.87 33.58 14.51
CA ALA A 386 -21.10 34.15 13.93
C ALA A 386 -22.06 33.04 13.46
N GLU A 387 -21.58 31.93 12.95
CA GLU A 387 -22.37 30.77 12.58
C GLU A 387 -23.11 30.17 13.79
N ALA A 388 -22.44 30.00 14.91
CA ALA A 388 -23.01 29.49 16.15
C ALA A 388 -24.12 30.42 16.67
N ILE A 389 -23.83 31.72 16.74
CA ILE A 389 -24.79 32.74 17.19
C ILE A 389 -26.03 32.75 16.27
N GLN A 390 -25.83 32.75 14.95
CA GLN A 390 -26.92 32.69 13.99
C GLN A 390 -27.79 31.45 14.18
N THR A 391 -27.19 30.30 14.46
CA THR A 391 -27.91 29.03 14.62
C THR A 391 -28.77 29.06 15.88
N ILE A 392 -28.26 29.60 16.99
CA ILE A 392 -29.05 29.80 18.22
C ILE A 392 -30.18 30.81 17.98
N LEU A 393 -29.92 31.95 17.36
CA LEU A 393 -30.95 32.93 17.05
C LEU A 393 -32.03 32.35 16.17
N ARG A 394 -31.74 31.47 15.24
CA ARG A 394 -32.76 30.73 14.43
C ARG A 394 -33.58 29.79 15.31
N ARG A 395 -32.97 29.10 16.28
CA ARG A 395 -33.69 28.27 17.25
C ARG A 395 -34.71 29.09 18.04
N GLU A 396 -34.33 30.29 18.42
CA GLU A 396 -35.20 31.22 19.15
C GLU A 396 -36.20 31.99 18.26
N ALA A 397 -36.31 31.66 16.99
CA ALA A 397 -37.16 32.36 16.00
C ALA A 397 -36.88 33.87 15.92
N TYR A 398 -35.66 34.31 16.19
CA TYR A 398 -35.21 35.71 16.12
C TYR A 398 -35.38 36.23 14.68
N PRO A 399 -35.88 37.46 14.47
CA PRO A 399 -36.10 38.00 13.14
C PRO A 399 -34.79 38.30 12.40
N ASN A 400 -34.69 37.82 11.14
CA ASN A 400 -33.57 38.08 10.21
C ASN A 400 -32.14 37.83 10.82
N PRO A 401 -31.87 36.67 11.45
CA PRO A 401 -30.63 36.46 12.20
C PRO A 401 -29.37 36.56 11.32
N TYR A 402 -29.45 36.16 10.03
CA TYR A 402 -28.33 36.30 9.11
C TYR A 402 -27.96 37.75 8.82
N GLU A 403 -28.98 38.60 8.52
CA GLU A 403 -28.72 40.02 8.23
C GLU A 403 -28.26 40.79 9.46
N THR A 404 -28.73 40.42 10.64
CA THR A 404 -28.26 40.97 11.92
C THR A 404 -26.78 40.74 12.14
N LEU A 405 -26.29 39.51 11.89
CA LEU A 405 -24.88 39.17 12.02
C LEU A 405 -24.01 39.68 10.87
N LYS A 406 -24.57 39.74 9.65
CA LYS A 406 -23.89 40.30 8.51
C LYS A 406 -23.49 41.77 8.72
N ALA A 407 -24.36 42.55 9.38
CA ALA A 407 -24.05 43.93 9.74
C ALA A 407 -22.86 44.02 10.73
N LEU A 408 -22.73 43.05 11.64
CA LEU A 408 -21.62 42.98 12.58
C LEU A 408 -20.29 42.50 11.92
N THR A 409 -20.36 41.51 11.01
CA THR A 409 -19.17 40.82 10.48
C THR A 409 -18.59 41.49 9.22
N ARG A 410 -19.38 42.21 8.45
CA ARG A 410 -18.94 42.90 7.23
C ARG A 410 -18.55 44.36 7.47
N THR A 411 -17.77 44.58 8.48
CA THR A 411 -17.08 45.85 8.74
C THR A 411 -15.62 45.73 8.41
N ASN A 412 -14.94 46.83 8.08
CA ASN A 412 -13.48 46.84 7.84
C ASN A 412 -12.67 46.72 9.13
N GLU A 413 -13.34 46.49 10.26
CA GLU A 413 -12.72 46.39 11.56
C GLU A 413 -12.61 44.91 12.00
N LYS A 414 -11.53 44.57 12.71
CA LYS A 414 -11.36 43.25 13.32
C LYS A 414 -12.47 43.00 14.34
N LEU A 415 -13.18 41.89 14.19
CA LEU A 415 -14.14 41.42 15.17
C LEU A 415 -13.41 40.78 16.34
N THR A 416 -13.66 41.26 17.54
CA THR A 416 -13.05 40.77 18.80
C THR A 416 -14.10 40.14 19.69
N GLY A 417 -13.66 39.35 20.71
CA GLY A 417 -14.57 38.79 21.71
C GLY A 417 -15.40 39.86 22.42
N GLU A 418 -14.79 41.01 22.76
CA GLU A 418 -15.49 42.13 23.37
C GLU A 418 -16.63 42.69 22.46
N LYS A 419 -16.37 42.84 21.18
CA LYS A 419 -17.41 43.28 20.24
C LYS A 419 -18.57 42.27 20.12
N ILE A 420 -18.26 40.98 20.18
CA ILE A 420 -19.27 39.92 20.19
C ILE A 420 -20.08 39.98 21.48
N GLN A 421 -19.46 40.14 22.64
CA GLN A 421 -20.14 40.27 23.93
C GLN A 421 -21.05 41.49 23.94
N ASN A 422 -20.56 42.64 23.51
CA ASN A 422 -21.37 43.87 23.41
C ASN A 422 -22.59 43.70 22.44
N PHE A 423 -22.38 43.00 21.34
CA PHE A 423 -23.45 42.68 20.42
C PHE A 423 -24.53 41.77 21.06
N ILE A 424 -24.14 40.75 21.81
CA ILE A 424 -25.08 39.85 22.49
C ILE A 424 -25.98 40.64 23.44
N GLU A 425 -25.48 41.68 24.14
CA GLU A 425 -26.26 42.52 25.05
C GLU A 425 -27.37 43.28 24.33
N THR A 426 -27.19 43.57 23.03
CA THR A 426 -28.21 44.29 22.22
C THR A 426 -29.34 43.39 21.71
N LEU A 427 -29.22 42.06 21.82
CA LEU A 427 -30.22 41.12 21.32
C LEU A 427 -31.45 41.08 22.20
N ASP A 428 -32.62 41.08 21.56
CA ASP A 428 -33.93 40.91 22.23
C ASP A 428 -34.25 39.42 22.41
N VAL A 429 -33.54 38.77 23.31
CA VAL A 429 -33.70 37.36 23.70
C VAL A 429 -33.65 37.24 25.24
N SER A 430 -34.08 36.09 25.77
CA SER A 430 -34.01 35.83 27.23
C SER A 430 -32.61 35.86 27.75
N GLU A 431 -32.46 36.12 29.05
CA GLU A 431 -31.12 36.14 29.71
C GLU A 431 -30.43 34.78 29.64
N ASP A 432 -31.20 33.68 29.77
CA ASP A 432 -30.64 32.31 29.65
C ASP A 432 -30.00 32.12 28.26
N VAL A 433 -30.63 32.62 27.17
CA VAL A 433 -30.08 32.58 25.83
C VAL A 433 -28.86 33.47 25.69
N LYS A 434 -28.84 34.65 26.33
CA LYS A 434 -27.65 35.51 26.37
C LYS A 434 -26.50 34.85 27.04
N GLU A 435 -26.74 34.16 28.17
CA GLU A 435 -25.69 33.38 28.87
C GLU A 435 -25.13 32.28 28.00
N GLU A 436 -25.97 31.54 27.28
CA GLU A 436 -25.54 30.53 26.32
C GLU A 436 -24.66 31.14 25.21
N LEU A 437 -25.08 32.27 24.66
CA LEU A 437 -24.34 32.99 23.63
C LEU A 437 -22.98 33.52 24.13
N ARG A 438 -22.90 34.05 25.36
CA ARG A 438 -21.68 34.53 25.97
C ARG A 438 -20.63 33.44 26.21
N ALA A 439 -21.08 32.19 26.38
CA ALA A 439 -20.20 31.03 26.57
C ALA A 439 -19.52 30.57 25.28
N ILE A 440 -19.94 31.06 24.14
CA ILE A 440 -19.38 30.66 22.85
C ILE A 440 -18.08 31.43 22.58
N SER A 441 -17.04 30.67 22.25
CA SER A 441 -15.76 31.20 21.81
C SER A 441 -15.27 30.39 20.60
N PRO A 442 -14.28 30.89 19.83
CA PRO A 442 -13.66 30.08 18.78
C PRO A 442 -13.11 28.75 19.28
N SER A 443 -12.60 28.69 20.53
CA SER A 443 -12.05 27.46 21.13
C SER A 443 -13.11 26.51 21.65
N SER A 444 -14.32 26.97 21.99
CA SER A 444 -15.43 26.13 22.47
C SER A 444 -16.37 25.67 21.35
N TYR A 445 -16.37 26.35 20.22
CA TYR A 445 -17.23 26.03 19.09
C TYR A 445 -16.60 24.96 18.17
N THR A 446 -16.34 23.79 18.69
CA THR A 446 -15.64 22.69 17.98
C THR A 446 -16.53 21.46 17.73
N GLY A 447 -17.79 21.49 18.11
CA GLY A 447 -18.71 20.38 17.98
C GLY A 447 -18.44 19.25 18.99
N ILE A 448 -18.71 18.01 18.57
CA ILE A 448 -18.58 16.78 19.36
C ILE A 448 -17.29 16.05 19.01
#